data_5ab30bedca657d886bc191fa24b778f4
#
_entry.id   5ab30bedca657d886bc191fa24b778f4
#
_cell.length_a   1.000
_cell.length_b   1.000
_cell.length_c   1.000
_cell.angle_alpha   90.00
_cell.angle_beta   90.00
_cell.angle_gamma   90.00
#
_symmetry.space_group_name_H-M   'P 1'
#
loop_
_entity.id
_entity.type
_entity.pdbx_description
1 polymer ?
#
loop_
_entity_poly.entity_id
_entity_poly.type
_entity_poly.pdbx_seq_one_letter_code
_entity_poly.pdbx_strand_id
1 'polypeptide(L)'
;MDKQQNQIIAGTDRGATTINVQQLLTKPWYQYQHLRKLYGWLVVVLMVQATNGFDGSLMNGLQALTYWQKYFNYPTGAQLGIFNGTQGLGSVFAVTFLWWLVEKVGRRITIMMGAVIIIIGVFIQSFATSLAMFASARAIIGMGLSFEYTAAPMLITEIAHPAHRAQLSTLLNTLYYFGAFIAAWVTLGTLTIQSDWSWRSVSLLQMFPSLISITLTWFVPESPRWLVAKGKVAKARKILLDYHCGGDESDPLVDFEMHEIESTLAFEREQGNGGWTALLRTKGNRWRTWVVASCSILSQATGTTLIGYYLVVVLTGIGVTNPRTQSIINGCLTLSNMLFAFWGAYVIDKFGRRRMMLTSLTGQLICGFIPWTICSALYTQSGNHSAGHAVIAFIFISSAFYATTWNGILTGYTVECMSYDVRSKLIVTQNFLVQGTITGLNYLNPVALKNVGWKYYIAIDAIIVLAFIVVYFTYPETSKITLEEVSTIFDGKHAVKNALFEEQVVMEGISKGDDKAVMVERREVSGDV
;
A
#
# COMPACT_ATOMS: atom_id res chain seq x y z
N MET A 1 3.35 0.76 -32.69
CA MET A 1 4.15 1.85 -32.08
C MET A 1 4.48 1.52 -30.61
N ASP A 2 4.95 0.29 -30.30
CA ASP A 2 5.10 -0.20 -28.91
C ASP A 2 6.53 -0.65 -28.57
N LYS A 3 7.56 -0.13 -29.24
CA LYS A 3 8.95 -0.61 -29.04
C LYS A 3 9.88 0.31 -28.25
N GLN A 4 9.44 1.50 -27.83
CA GLN A 4 10.33 2.49 -27.17
C GLN A 4 10.22 2.60 -25.64
N GLN A 5 9.27 1.92 -25.01
CA GLN A 5 8.94 2.17 -23.58
C GLN A 5 9.76 1.36 -22.56
N ASN A 6 10.68 0.48 -22.97
CA ASN A 6 11.46 -0.38 -22.06
C ASN A 6 12.97 -0.34 -22.33
N GLN A 7 13.51 0.78 -22.75
CA GLN A 7 14.95 0.94 -22.91
C GLN A 7 15.53 1.61 -21.67
N ILE A 8 16.43 0.93 -20.98
CA ILE A 8 17.26 1.49 -19.90
C ILE A 8 18.61 1.85 -20.54
N ILE A 9 19.06 3.10 -20.37
CA ILE A 9 20.32 3.59 -20.91
C ILE A 9 21.43 3.34 -19.88
N ALA A 10 22.38 2.48 -20.21
CA ALA A 10 23.60 2.32 -19.43
C ALA A 10 24.73 3.12 -20.08
N GLY A 11 25.25 4.09 -19.35
CA GLY A 11 26.44 4.82 -19.76
C GLY A 11 27.70 4.05 -19.36
N THR A 12 28.40 3.50 -20.33
CA THR A 12 29.80 3.11 -20.18
C THR A 12 30.62 3.94 -21.15
N ASP A 13 31.91 4.18 -20.86
CA ASP A 13 32.87 4.95 -21.70
C ASP A 13 32.98 4.50 -23.16
N ARG A 14 32.19 3.53 -23.58
CA ARG A 14 32.12 3.00 -24.95
C ARG A 14 30.68 2.89 -25.46
N GLY A 15 30.01 4.05 -25.60
CA GLY A 15 28.68 4.13 -26.21
C GLY A 15 27.54 3.67 -25.29
N ALA A 16 26.50 4.48 -25.17
CA ALA A 16 25.30 4.15 -24.38
C ALA A 16 24.67 2.84 -24.88
N THR A 17 24.79 1.77 -24.11
CA THR A 17 24.17 0.48 -24.44
C THR A 17 22.77 0.49 -23.84
N THR A 18 21.76 0.59 -24.69
CA THR A 18 20.36 0.47 -24.26
C THR A 18 20.02 -1.02 -24.06
N ILE A 19 19.82 -1.44 -22.82
CA ILE A 19 19.36 -2.79 -22.52
C ILE A 19 17.84 -2.81 -22.56
N ASN A 20 17.26 -3.57 -23.48
CA ASN A 20 15.82 -3.77 -23.52
C ASN A 20 15.42 -4.81 -22.46
N VAL A 21 14.79 -4.34 -21.38
CA VAL A 21 14.41 -5.17 -20.22
C VAL A 21 13.55 -6.37 -20.61
N GLN A 22 12.72 -6.26 -21.66
CA GLN A 22 11.90 -7.38 -22.14
C GLN A 22 12.71 -8.45 -22.89
N GLN A 23 13.90 -8.14 -23.37
CA GLN A 23 14.78 -9.09 -24.07
C GLN A 23 15.78 -9.79 -23.12
N LEU A 24 15.82 -9.39 -21.83
CA LEU A 24 16.70 -10.01 -20.84
C LEU A 24 16.35 -11.49 -20.57
N LEU A 25 15.11 -11.87 -20.78
CA LEU A 25 14.67 -13.26 -20.59
C LEU A 25 14.25 -13.87 -21.93
N THR A 26 15.06 -14.80 -22.44
CA THR A 26 14.77 -15.55 -23.68
C THR A 26 13.73 -16.66 -23.47
N LYS A 27 13.57 -17.11 -22.23
CA LYS A 27 12.63 -18.18 -21.81
C LYS A 27 11.70 -17.68 -20.72
N PRO A 28 10.55 -18.33 -20.48
CA PRO A 28 9.70 -18.03 -19.33
C PRO A 28 10.46 -18.21 -18.01
N TRP A 29 10.19 -17.34 -17.03
CA TRP A 29 10.90 -17.29 -15.74
C TRP A 29 10.97 -18.64 -14.99
N TYR A 30 9.94 -19.47 -15.13
CA TYR A 30 9.87 -20.78 -14.46
C TYR A 30 10.86 -21.82 -15.03
N GLN A 31 11.49 -21.56 -16.15
CA GLN A 31 12.54 -22.42 -16.71
C GLN A 31 13.94 -22.11 -16.15
N TYR A 32 14.12 -20.94 -15.53
CA TYR A 32 15.37 -20.56 -14.90
C TYR A 32 15.40 -20.99 -13.43
N GLN A 33 16.37 -21.82 -13.05
CA GLN A 33 16.46 -22.35 -11.68
C GLN A 33 16.70 -21.25 -10.64
N HIS A 34 17.53 -20.25 -10.96
CA HIS A 34 17.81 -19.10 -10.09
C HIS A 34 16.58 -18.23 -9.84
N LEU A 35 15.79 -17.95 -10.89
CA LEU A 35 14.54 -17.18 -10.75
C LEU A 35 13.47 -17.95 -9.97
N ARG A 36 13.36 -19.28 -10.13
CA ARG A 36 12.47 -20.09 -9.29
C ARG A 36 12.81 -19.99 -7.82
N LYS A 37 14.10 -20.03 -7.47
CA LYS A 37 14.58 -19.85 -6.08
C LYS A 37 14.25 -18.45 -5.58
N LEU A 38 14.51 -17.41 -6.37
CA LEU A 38 14.20 -16.02 -6.02
C LEU A 38 12.71 -15.84 -5.76
N TYR A 39 11.87 -16.27 -6.69
CA TYR A 39 10.41 -16.10 -6.53
C TYR A 39 9.83 -16.95 -5.41
N GLY A 40 10.42 -18.13 -5.14
CA GLY A 40 10.08 -18.90 -3.95
C GLY A 40 10.29 -18.10 -2.65
N TRP A 41 11.40 -17.37 -2.54
CA TRP A 41 11.65 -16.47 -1.41
C TRP A 41 10.74 -15.24 -1.42
N LEU A 42 10.44 -14.68 -2.58
CA LEU A 42 9.55 -13.52 -2.68
C LEU A 42 8.11 -13.87 -2.30
N VAL A 43 7.65 -15.11 -2.52
CA VAL A 43 6.34 -15.55 -2.02
C VAL A 43 6.23 -15.39 -0.50
N VAL A 44 7.30 -15.66 0.24
CA VAL A 44 7.31 -15.46 1.71
C VAL A 44 7.10 -13.99 2.07
N VAL A 45 7.77 -13.08 1.36
CA VAL A 45 7.62 -11.63 1.57
C VAL A 45 6.22 -11.15 1.13
N LEU A 46 5.68 -11.73 0.08
CA LEU A 46 4.31 -11.46 -0.38
C LEU A 46 3.25 -11.87 0.65
N MET A 47 3.49 -12.94 1.44
CA MET A 47 2.58 -13.39 2.50
C MET A 47 2.39 -12.35 3.62
N VAL A 48 3.33 -11.41 3.78
CA VAL A 48 3.19 -10.27 4.71
C VAL A 48 1.91 -9.48 4.42
N GLN A 49 1.56 -9.31 3.15
CA GLN A 49 0.34 -8.57 2.80
C GLN A 49 -0.94 -9.38 3.09
N ALA A 50 -0.85 -10.70 3.05
CA ALA A 50 -1.95 -11.55 3.52
C ALA A 50 -2.17 -11.41 5.04
N THR A 51 -1.12 -11.21 5.84
CA THR A 51 -1.24 -10.90 7.28
C THR A 51 -2.05 -9.62 7.50
N ASN A 52 -1.71 -8.56 6.75
CA ASN A 52 -2.45 -7.29 6.79
C ASN A 52 -3.92 -7.46 6.40
N GLY A 53 -4.19 -8.25 5.36
CA GLY A 53 -5.55 -8.54 4.90
C GLY A 53 -6.35 -9.36 5.90
N PHE A 54 -5.73 -10.36 6.52
CA PHE A 54 -6.35 -11.17 7.56
C PHE A 54 -6.80 -10.30 8.74
N ASP A 55 -5.90 -9.43 9.23
CA ASP A 55 -6.21 -8.50 10.32
C ASP A 55 -7.31 -7.50 9.96
N GLY A 56 -7.27 -6.94 8.75
CA GLY A 56 -8.29 -5.99 8.27
C GLY A 56 -9.70 -6.58 8.23
N SER A 57 -9.85 -7.86 7.88
CA SER A 57 -11.15 -8.55 7.84
C SER A 57 -11.55 -9.16 9.19
N LEU A 58 -10.59 -9.42 10.08
CA LEU A 58 -10.82 -10.09 11.35
C LEU A 58 -11.89 -9.38 12.20
N MET A 59 -11.84 -8.05 12.29
CA MET A 59 -12.78 -7.31 13.13
C MET A 59 -14.22 -7.38 12.64
N ASN A 60 -14.46 -7.43 11.32
CA ASN A 60 -15.79 -7.72 10.79
C ASN A 60 -16.25 -9.13 11.21
N GLY A 61 -15.35 -10.10 11.14
CA GLY A 61 -15.63 -11.46 11.58
C GLY A 61 -15.96 -11.53 13.07
N LEU A 62 -15.13 -10.96 13.94
CA LEU A 62 -15.34 -10.97 15.39
C LEU A 62 -16.66 -10.31 15.80
N GLN A 63 -17.03 -9.20 15.15
CA GLN A 63 -18.30 -8.51 15.40
C GLN A 63 -19.53 -9.38 15.06
N ALA A 64 -19.40 -10.36 14.16
CA ALA A 64 -20.46 -11.31 13.86
C ALA A 64 -20.57 -12.44 14.89
N LEU A 65 -19.53 -12.72 15.69
CA LEU A 65 -19.51 -13.81 16.66
C LEU A 65 -20.27 -13.46 17.94
N THR A 66 -21.32 -14.21 18.24
CA THR A 66 -22.17 -14.00 19.41
C THR A 66 -21.40 -14.08 20.73
N TYR A 67 -20.43 -14.99 20.83
CA TYR A 67 -19.60 -15.13 22.05
C TYR A 67 -18.67 -13.94 22.24
N TRP A 68 -18.09 -13.37 21.19
CA TRP A 68 -17.29 -12.14 21.27
C TRP A 68 -18.14 -10.96 21.72
N GLN A 69 -19.34 -10.81 21.15
CA GLN A 69 -20.28 -9.75 21.51
C GLN A 69 -20.68 -9.85 23.00
N LYS A 70 -21.02 -11.05 23.44
CA LYS A 70 -21.39 -11.30 24.85
C LYS A 70 -20.23 -11.06 25.79
N TYR A 71 -19.01 -11.51 25.43
CA TYR A 71 -17.81 -11.39 26.26
C TYR A 71 -17.44 -9.93 26.54
N PHE A 72 -17.58 -9.06 25.55
CA PHE A 72 -17.31 -7.62 25.67
C PHE A 72 -18.55 -6.75 25.91
N ASN A 73 -19.67 -7.33 26.37
CA ASN A 73 -20.93 -6.64 26.71
C ASN A 73 -21.51 -5.83 25.54
N TYR A 74 -21.55 -6.42 24.33
CA TYR A 74 -22.15 -5.81 23.13
C TYR A 74 -21.60 -4.41 22.82
N PRO A 75 -20.31 -4.26 22.52
CA PRO A 75 -19.66 -2.97 22.33
C PRO A 75 -20.29 -2.23 21.15
N THR A 76 -20.62 -0.96 21.34
CA THR A 76 -21.21 -0.09 20.32
C THR A 76 -20.62 1.32 20.35
N GLY A 77 -20.73 2.05 19.25
CA GLY A 77 -20.28 3.45 19.18
C GLY A 77 -18.81 3.61 19.56
N ALA A 78 -18.51 4.44 20.55
CA ALA A 78 -17.14 4.75 20.96
C ALA A 78 -16.32 3.53 21.41
N GLN A 79 -16.95 2.56 22.10
CA GLN A 79 -16.25 1.32 22.52
C GLN A 79 -15.77 0.51 21.31
N LEU A 80 -16.64 0.34 20.31
CA LEU A 80 -16.29 -0.34 19.08
C LEU A 80 -15.23 0.44 18.27
N GLY A 81 -15.32 1.77 18.30
CA GLY A 81 -14.33 2.69 17.74
C GLY A 81 -12.94 2.52 18.38
N ILE A 82 -12.87 2.33 19.69
CA ILE A 82 -11.62 2.05 20.41
C ILE A 82 -11.02 0.73 19.94
N PHE A 83 -11.79 -0.35 19.81
CA PHE A 83 -11.28 -1.65 19.34
C PHE A 83 -10.61 -1.56 17.96
N ASN A 84 -11.19 -0.81 17.04
CA ASN A 84 -10.65 -0.67 15.68
C ASN A 84 -9.62 0.46 15.56
N GLY A 85 -9.85 1.59 16.22
CA GLY A 85 -9.00 2.77 16.11
C GLY A 85 -7.63 2.61 16.77
N THR A 86 -7.51 1.84 17.86
CA THR A 86 -6.23 1.65 18.58
C THR A 86 -5.19 0.94 17.71
N GLN A 87 -5.59 0.06 16.81
CA GLN A 87 -4.66 -0.54 15.83
C GLN A 87 -3.99 0.54 14.98
N GLY A 88 -4.79 1.45 14.45
CA GLY A 88 -4.28 2.56 13.65
C GLY A 88 -3.38 3.51 14.45
N LEU A 89 -3.67 3.74 15.74
CA LEU A 89 -2.78 4.52 16.63
C LEU A 89 -1.40 3.87 16.76
N GLY A 90 -1.34 2.54 16.94
CA GLY A 90 -0.08 1.79 16.94
C GLY A 90 0.67 1.92 15.62
N SER A 91 -0.05 1.87 14.50
CA SER A 91 0.50 2.05 13.15
C SER A 91 1.07 3.46 12.96
N VAL A 92 0.33 4.50 13.30
CA VAL A 92 0.78 5.90 13.20
C VAL A 92 2.02 6.14 14.04
N PHE A 93 2.04 5.63 15.28
CA PHE A 93 3.22 5.72 16.14
C PHE A 93 4.45 5.07 15.50
N ALA A 94 4.31 3.87 14.94
CA ALA A 94 5.42 3.16 14.29
C ALA A 94 5.98 3.91 13.08
N VAL A 95 5.13 4.44 12.20
CA VAL A 95 5.54 5.14 10.98
C VAL A 95 6.46 6.32 11.26
N THR A 96 6.32 7.00 12.42
CA THR A 96 7.13 8.18 12.76
C THR A 96 8.65 7.91 12.82
N PHE A 97 9.08 6.71 13.19
CA PHE A 97 10.50 6.34 13.30
C PHE A 97 10.92 5.21 12.38
N LEU A 98 9.97 4.58 11.70
CA LEU A 98 10.21 3.36 10.95
C LEU A 98 11.16 3.57 9.76
N TRP A 99 11.08 4.74 9.08
CA TRP A 99 11.95 5.08 7.97
C TRP A 99 13.44 5.03 8.38
N TRP A 100 13.78 5.58 9.55
CA TRP A 100 15.13 5.54 10.09
C TRP A 100 15.55 4.11 10.48
N LEU A 101 14.63 3.35 11.06
CA LEU A 101 14.90 1.99 11.50
C LEU A 101 15.19 1.05 10.31
N VAL A 102 14.38 1.11 9.25
CA VAL A 102 14.54 0.30 8.03
C VAL A 102 15.89 0.56 7.37
N GLU A 103 16.34 1.81 7.34
CA GLU A 103 17.66 2.16 6.80
C GLU A 103 18.80 1.66 7.69
N LYS A 104 18.63 1.69 9.01
CA LYS A 104 19.67 1.27 9.96
C LYS A 104 19.83 -0.25 10.00
N VAL A 105 18.75 -1.00 10.10
CA VAL A 105 18.72 -2.44 10.42
C VAL A 105 18.63 -3.30 9.15
N GLY A 106 18.02 -2.80 8.08
CA GLY A 106 17.75 -3.53 6.84
C GLY A 106 16.30 -3.96 6.72
N ARG A 107 15.91 -4.32 5.49
CA ARG A 107 14.51 -4.62 5.16
C ARG A 107 14.09 -5.95 5.75
N ARG A 108 14.91 -6.98 5.59
CA ARG A 108 14.67 -8.33 6.08
C ARG A 108 14.45 -8.39 7.59
N ILE A 109 15.35 -7.76 8.36
CA ILE A 109 15.28 -7.78 9.82
C ILE A 109 14.06 -6.97 10.30
N THR A 110 13.71 -5.87 9.61
CA THR A 110 12.52 -5.08 9.93
C THR A 110 11.24 -5.90 9.77
N ILE A 111 11.11 -6.72 8.71
CA ILE A 111 9.98 -7.64 8.53
C ILE A 111 9.92 -8.63 9.70
N MET A 112 11.04 -9.23 10.08
CA MET A 112 11.08 -10.18 11.19
C MET A 112 10.71 -9.52 12.52
N MET A 113 11.17 -8.30 12.79
CA MET A 113 10.76 -7.53 13.98
C MET A 113 9.26 -7.28 13.99
N GLY A 114 8.68 -6.90 12.83
CA GLY A 114 7.24 -6.76 12.67
C GLY A 114 6.49 -8.04 13.01
N ALA A 115 6.92 -9.18 12.46
CA ALA A 115 6.34 -10.50 12.74
C ALA A 115 6.36 -10.86 14.23
N VAL A 116 7.48 -10.61 14.93
CA VAL A 116 7.57 -10.84 16.38
C VAL A 116 6.58 -9.97 17.14
N ILE A 117 6.49 -8.68 16.82
CA ILE A 117 5.57 -7.74 17.47
C ILE A 117 4.12 -8.19 17.25
N ILE A 118 3.76 -8.61 16.01
CA ILE A 118 2.43 -9.13 15.70
C ILE A 118 2.13 -10.38 16.54
N ILE A 119 3.03 -11.35 16.60
CA ILE A 119 2.83 -12.58 17.39
C ILE A 119 2.56 -12.26 18.86
N ILE A 120 3.34 -11.36 19.46
CA ILE A 120 3.14 -10.91 20.85
C ILE A 120 1.75 -10.26 20.98
N GLY A 121 1.40 -9.34 20.10
CA GLY A 121 0.10 -8.66 20.12
C GLY A 121 -1.08 -9.62 19.95
N VAL A 122 -0.99 -10.56 19.00
CA VAL A 122 -2.00 -11.59 18.75
C VAL A 122 -2.18 -12.50 19.97
N PHE A 123 -1.09 -12.90 20.63
CA PHE A 123 -1.16 -13.69 21.84
C PHE A 123 -1.92 -12.94 22.95
N ILE A 124 -1.57 -11.67 23.21
CA ILE A 124 -2.26 -10.83 24.19
C ILE A 124 -3.74 -10.65 23.80
N GLN A 125 -4.05 -10.41 22.52
CA GLN A 125 -5.41 -10.26 22.01
C GLN A 125 -6.27 -11.50 22.25
N SER A 126 -5.73 -12.69 21.96
CA SER A 126 -6.45 -13.96 22.04
C SER A 126 -6.79 -14.35 23.49
N PHE A 127 -5.99 -13.93 24.44
CA PHE A 127 -6.21 -14.16 25.88
C PHE A 127 -6.70 -12.91 26.62
N ALA A 128 -7.20 -11.90 25.91
CA ALA A 128 -7.70 -10.70 26.52
C ALA A 128 -8.89 -10.99 27.47
N THR A 129 -8.84 -10.40 28.66
CA THR A 129 -9.87 -10.49 29.70
C THR A 129 -10.65 -9.19 29.86
N SER A 130 -10.17 -8.10 29.26
CA SER A 130 -10.79 -6.78 29.34
C SER A 130 -10.71 -6.04 28.00
N LEU A 131 -11.59 -5.04 27.82
CA LEU A 131 -11.56 -4.13 26.67
C LEU A 131 -10.20 -3.44 26.54
N ALA A 132 -9.62 -2.97 27.64
CA ALA A 132 -8.33 -2.29 27.63
C ALA A 132 -7.20 -3.21 27.16
N MET A 133 -7.19 -4.47 27.61
CA MET A 133 -6.20 -5.46 27.19
C MET A 133 -6.32 -5.78 25.70
N PHE A 134 -7.55 -5.96 25.18
CA PHE A 134 -7.80 -6.20 23.76
C PHE A 134 -7.36 -5.00 22.91
N ALA A 135 -7.74 -3.78 23.33
CA ALA A 135 -7.37 -2.53 22.65
C ALA A 135 -5.84 -2.31 22.62
N SER A 136 -5.15 -2.56 23.75
CA SER A 136 -3.67 -2.48 23.81
C SER A 136 -3.00 -3.50 22.88
N ALA A 137 -3.54 -4.71 22.82
CA ALA A 137 -3.06 -5.75 21.91
C ALA A 137 -3.22 -5.32 20.44
N ARG A 138 -4.35 -4.69 20.10
CA ARG A 138 -4.59 -4.12 18.76
C ARG A 138 -3.57 -3.04 18.40
N ALA A 139 -3.20 -2.16 19.35
CA ALA A 139 -2.15 -1.17 19.13
C ALA A 139 -0.78 -1.82 18.85
N ILE A 140 -0.42 -2.87 19.59
CA ILE A 140 0.81 -3.63 19.37
C ILE A 140 0.80 -4.31 17.99
N ILE A 141 -0.32 -4.95 17.59
CA ILE A 141 -0.47 -5.55 16.27
C ILE A 141 -0.32 -4.50 15.19
N GLY A 142 -0.99 -3.35 15.31
CA GLY A 142 -0.89 -2.24 14.36
C GLY A 142 0.54 -1.72 14.18
N MET A 143 1.30 -1.63 15.28
CA MET A 143 2.72 -1.31 15.22
C MET A 143 3.48 -2.34 14.40
N GLY A 144 3.33 -3.64 14.67
CA GLY A 144 4.01 -4.73 13.94
C GLY A 144 3.63 -4.76 12.45
N LEU A 145 2.35 -4.58 12.11
CA LEU A 145 1.87 -4.51 10.73
C LEU A 145 2.54 -3.37 9.95
N SER A 146 2.78 -2.22 10.59
CA SER A 146 3.48 -1.10 9.94
C SER A 146 4.93 -1.43 9.61
N PHE A 147 5.62 -2.20 10.44
CA PHE A 147 6.97 -2.69 10.15
C PHE A 147 6.98 -3.55 8.90
N GLU A 148 6.07 -4.50 8.80
CA GLU A 148 5.95 -5.38 7.65
C GLU A 148 5.50 -4.61 6.40
N TYR A 149 4.47 -3.77 6.51
CA TYR A 149 3.92 -3.00 5.39
C TYR A 149 4.91 -2.01 4.77
N THR A 150 5.84 -1.48 5.58
CA THR A 150 6.88 -0.57 5.09
C THR A 150 8.04 -1.32 4.45
N ALA A 151 8.53 -2.39 5.07
CA ALA A 151 9.75 -3.07 4.65
C ALA A 151 9.53 -4.07 3.49
N ALA A 152 8.37 -4.74 3.41
CA ALA A 152 8.11 -5.78 2.41
C ALA A 152 8.06 -5.22 0.97
N PRO A 153 7.34 -4.13 0.65
CA PRO A 153 7.37 -3.56 -0.70
C PRO A 153 8.76 -3.11 -1.12
N MET A 154 9.53 -2.51 -0.19
CA MET A 154 10.91 -2.10 -0.46
C MET A 154 11.78 -3.32 -0.80
N LEU A 155 11.69 -4.38 0.01
CA LEU A 155 12.48 -5.59 -0.23
C LEU A 155 12.14 -6.22 -1.59
N ILE A 156 10.84 -6.32 -1.92
CA ILE A 156 10.39 -6.88 -3.20
C ILE A 156 10.91 -6.06 -4.38
N THR A 157 10.78 -4.74 -4.35
CA THR A 157 11.23 -3.88 -5.45
C THR A 157 12.74 -3.85 -5.62
N GLU A 158 13.50 -4.05 -4.53
CA GLU A 158 14.96 -4.02 -4.53
C GLU A 158 15.60 -5.38 -4.89
N ILE A 159 14.88 -6.52 -4.72
CA ILE A 159 15.39 -7.87 -5.03
C ILE A 159 14.77 -8.45 -6.30
N ALA A 160 13.58 -8.01 -6.70
CA ALA A 160 12.90 -8.56 -7.84
C ALA A 160 13.68 -8.30 -9.15
N HIS A 161 13.76 -9.32 -10.01
CA HIS A 161 14.33 -9.17 -11.33
C HIS A 161 13.65 -8.03 -12.12
N PRO A 162 14.39 -7.14 -12.81
CA PRO A 162 13.83 -5.94 -13.46
C PRO A 162 12.63 -6.23 -14.36
N ALA A 163 12.64 -7.35 -15.08
CA ALA A 163 11.56 -7.75 -15.98
C ALA A 163 10.19 -7.99 -15.28
N HIS A 164 10.20 -8.33 -13.99
CA HIS A 164 8.97 -8.69 -13.25
C HIS A 164 8.70 -7.81 -12.02
N ARG A 165 9.53 -6.80 -11.78
CA ARG A 165 9.43 -5.90 -10.60
C ARG A 165 8.04 -5.26 -10.46
N ALA A 166 7.50 -4.73 -11.57
CA ALA A 166 6.17 -4.10 -11.57
C ALA A 166 5.04 -5.10 -11.28
N GLN A 167 5.12 -6.31 -11.85
CA GLN A 167 4.13 -7.36 -11.65
C GLN A 167 4.09 -7.84 -10.19
N LEU A 168 5.26 -8.04 -9.57
CA LEU A 168 5.37 -8.47 -8.17
C LEU A 168 4.87 -7.39 -7.20
N SER A 169 5.13 -6.12 -7.49
CA SER A 169 4.62 -5.00 -6.69
C SER A 169 3.09 -4.92 -6.75
N THR A 170 2.49 -5.16 -7.91
CA THR A 170 1.03 -5.20 -8.07
C THR A 170 0.43 -6.42 -7.35
N LEU A 171 1.08 -7.59 -7.48
CA LEU A 171 0.65 -8.81 -6.81
C LEU A 171 0.64 -8.67 -5.29
N LEU A 172 1.64 -7.98 -4.72
CA LEU A 172 1.71 -7.70 -3.29
C LEU A 172 0.41 -7.07 -2.77
N ASN A 173 -0.04 -5.98 -3.39
CA ASN A 173 -1.26 -5.28 -2.96
C ASN A 173 -2.52 -6.15 -3.10
N THR A 174 -2.57 -7.00 -4.12
CA THR A 174 -3.73 -7.87 -4.36
C THR A 174 -3.84 -8.98 -3.31
N LEU A 175 -2.72 -9.47 -2.77
CA LEU A 175 -2.71 -10.50 -1.72
C LEU A 175 -3.32 -10.04 -0.39
N TYR A 176 -3.53 -8.74 -0.18
CA TYR A 176 -4.36 -8.25 0.91
C TYR A 176 -5.75 -8.90 0.93
N TYR A 177 -6.42 -8.94 -0.21
CA TYR A 177 -7.75 -9.55 -0.30
C TYR A 177 -7.74 -11.07 -0.11
N PHE A 178 -6.63 -11.73 -0.45
CA PHE A 178 -6.46 -13.15 -0.16
C PHE A 178 -6.44 -13.43 1.34
N GLY A 179 -5.69 -12.64 2.11
CA GLY A 179 -5.69 -12.74 3.57
C GLY A 179 -7.06 -12.42 4.18
N ALA A 180 -7.73 -11.38 3.68
CA ALA A 180 -9.07 -11.01 4.11
C ALA A 180 -10.11 -12.10 3.83
N PHE A 181 -10.00 -12.77 2.67
CA PHE A 181 -10.84 -13.91 2.31
C PHE A 181 -10.66 -15.07 3.30
N ILE A 182 -9.41 -15.46 3.59
CA ILE A 182 -9.14 -16.53 4.56
C ILE A 182 -9.73 -16.18 5.93
N ALA A 183 -9.54 -14.97 6.44
CA ALA A 183 -10.06 -14.54 7.73
C ALA A 183 -11.60 -14.64 7.80
N ALA A 184 -12.30 -14.21 6.74
CA ALA A 184 -13.75 -14.25 6.68
C ALA A 184 -14.29 -15.68 6.71
N TRP A 185 -13.69 -16.61 5.95
CA TRP A 185 -14.14 -18.01 5.92
C TRP A 185 -13.73 -18.80 7.17
N VAL A 186 -12.57 -18.51 7.74
CA VAL A 186 -12.18 -19.08 9.05
C VAL A 186 -13.18 -18.65 10.12
N THR A 187 -13.57 -17.37 10.15
CA THR A 187 -14.56 -16.88 11.11
C THR A 187 -15.92 -17.55 10.93
N LEU A 188 -16.35 -17.78 9.69
CA LEU A 188 -17.58 -18.53 9.40
C LEU A 188 -17.50 -19.97 9.96
N GLY A 189 -16.36 -20.63 9.83
CA GLY A 189 -16.12 -21.97 10.38
C GLY A 189 -16.20 -22.01 11.90
N THR A 190 -15.68 -20.98 12.58
CA THR A 190 -15.66 -20.94 14.05
C THR A 190 -17.00 -20.55 14.69
N LEU A 191 -17.99 -20.11 13.92
CA LEU A 191 -19.37 -19.88 14.39
C LEU A 191 -20.02 -21.11 15.03
N THR A 192 -19.59 -22.32 14.64
CA THR A 192 -20.09 -23.57 15.19
C THR A 192 -19.59 -23.86 16.61
N ILE A 193 -18.53 -23.19 17.06
CA ILE A 193 -17.93 -23.37 18.37
C ILE A 193 -18.73 -22.60 19.42
N GLN A 194 -19.40 -23.34 20.31
CA GLN A 194 -20.26 -22.77 21.35
C GLN A 194 -19.47 -22.44 22.63
N SER A 195 -18.41 -21.62 22.49
CA SER A 195 -17.58 -21.17 23.61
C SER A 195 -16.77 -19.95 23.20
N ASP A 196 -16.05 -19.34 24.15
CA ASP A 196 -15.13 -18.21 23.89
C ASP A 196 -14.02 -18.58 22.89
N TRP A 197 -13.76 -19.86 22.69
CA TRP A 197 -12.84 -20.33 21.66
C TRP A 197 -13.30 -20.00 20.23
N SER A 198 -14.56 -19.67 20.03
CA SER A 198 -15.06 -19.21 18.72
C SER A 198 -14.28 -17.98 18.21
N TRP A 199 -13.99 -17.01 19.06
CA TRP A 199 -13.26 -15.80 18.70
C TRP A 199 -11.76 -15.87 19.02
N ARG A 200 -11.38 -16.61 20.08
CA ARG A 200 -9.97 -16.78 20.45
C ARG A 200 -9.19 -17.58 19.42
N SER A 201 -9.79 -18.63 18.84
CA SER A 201 -9.13 -19.43 17.81
C SER A 201 -8.89 -18.66 16.52
N VAL A 202 -9.86 -17.83 16.08
CA VAL A 202 -9.65 -16.96 14.90
C VAL A 202 -8.55 -15.94 15.17
N SER A 203 -8.55 -15.34 16.37
CA SER A 203 -7.50 -14.41 16.78
C SER A 203 -6.12 -15.09 16.80
N LEU A 204 -6.01 -16.31 17.32
CA LEU A 204 -4.74 -17.07 17.31
C LEU A 204 -4.27 -17.41 15.90
N LEU A 205 -5.19 -17.78 15.00
CA LEU A 205 -4.84 -18.10 13.61
C LEU A 205 -4.24 -16.90 12.86
N GLN A 206 -4.51 -15.67 13.31
CA GLN A 206 -3.88 -14.46 12.77
C GLN A 206 -2.34 -14.50 12.87
N MET A 207 -1.77 -15.22 13.85
CA MET A 207 -0.31 -15.31 13.96
C MET A 207 0.34 -16.26 12.95
N PHE A 208 -0.45 -17.13 12.29
CA PHE A 208 0.09 -18.16 11.40
C PHE A 208 0.90 -17.60 10.22
N PRO A 209 0.43 -16.58 9.46
CA PRO A 209 1.26 -15.95 8.42
C PRO A 209 2.53 -15.30 8.99
N SER A 210 2.45 -14.69 10.19
CA SER A 210 3.62 -14.08 10.86
C SER A 210 4.64 -15.13 11.34
N LEU A 211 4.18 -16.32 11.75
CA LEU A 211 5.07 -17.45 12.06
C LEU A 211 5.81 -17.95 10.81
N ILE A 212 5.13 -18.03 9.67
CA ILE A 212 5.76 -18.34 8.39
C ILE A 212 6.77 -17.25 8.03
N SER A 213 6.36 -15.99 8.19
CA SER A 213 7.21 -14.84 7.89
C SER A 213 8.50 -14.87 8.71
N ILE A 214 8.44 -15.03 10.05
CA ILE A 214 9.64 -15.02 10.90
C ILE A 214 10.57 -16.19 10.61
N THR A 215 10.04 -17.38 10.31
CA THR A 215 10.85 -18.58 10.08
C THR A 215 11.52 -18.55 8.70
N LEU A 216 10.78 -18.18 7.65
CA LEU A 216 11.27 -18.27 6.29
C LEU A 216 11.98 -16.99 5.82
N THR A 217 11.62 -15.81 6.33
CA THR A 217 12.31 -14.55 5.98
C THR A 217 13.79 -14.58 6.40
N TRP A 218 14.16 -15.41 7.36
CA TRP A 218 15.57 -15.64 7.72
C TRP A 218 16.42 -16.09 6.53
N PHE A 219 15.85 -16.83 5.59
CA PHE A 219 16.53 -17.36 4.41
C PHE A 219 16.40 -16.44 3.17
N VAL A 220 15.53 -15.45 3.22
CA VAL A 220 15.37 -14.47 2.13
C VAL A 220 16.64 -13.63 2.02
N PRO A 221 17.18 -13.36 0.81
CA PRO A 221 18.32 -12.47 0.66
C PRO A 221 17.96 -11.04 1.11
N GLU A 222 18.94 -10.32 1.67
CA GLU A 222 18.77 -8.92 2.02
C GLU A 222 18.88 -8.05 0.77
N SER A 223 18.33 -6.84 0.82
CA SER A 223 18.37 -5.87 -0.28
C SER A 223 19.79 -5.57 -0.76
N PRO A 224 20.09 -5.75 -2.07
CA PRO A 224 21.37 -5.34 -2.63
C PRO A 224 21.65 -3.85 -2.44
N ARG A 225 20.63 -3.01 -2.63
CA ARG A 225 20.73 -1.55 -2.44
C ARG A 225 21.13 -1.19 -1.00
N TRP A 226 20.50 -1.83 -0.02
CA TRP A 226 20.86 -1.60 1.39
C TRP A 226 22.28 -2.09 1.70
N LEU A 227 22.70 -3.21 1.14
CA LEU A 227 24.05 -3.73 1.33
C LEU A 227 25.12 -2.79 0.76
N VAL A 228 24.90 -2.22 -0.43
CA VAL A 228 25.79 -1.19 -1.01
C VAL A 228 25.82 0.06 -0.14
N ALA A 229 24.66 0.54 0.32
CA ALA A 229 24.58 1.69 1.23
C ALA A 229 25.35 1.49 2.55
N LYS A 230 25.50 0.22 3.00
CA LYS A 230 26.30 -0.18 4.17
C LYS A 230 27.75 -0.57 3.86
N GLY A 231 28.23 -0.35 2.64
CA GLY A 231 29.60 -0.67 2.21
C GLY A 231 29.85 -2.16 1.98
N LYS A 232 28.82 -3.02 1.97
CA LYS A 232 28.93 -4.47 1.76
C LYS A 232 28.76 -4.83 0.27
N VAL A 233 29.48 -4.13 -0.62
CA VAL A 233 29.36 -4.21 -2.09
C VAL A 233 29.53 -5.63 -2.61
N ALA A 234 30.52 -6.39 -2.13
CA ALA A 234 30.76 -7.77 -2.55
C ALA A 234 29.57 -8.71 -2.26
N LYS A 235 28.86 -8.49 -1.13
CA LYS A 235 27.65 -9.28 -0.82
C LYS A 235 26.48 -8.91 -1.72
N ALA A 236 26.32 -7.61 -2.03
CA ALA A 236 25.29 -7.14 -2.96
C ALA A 236 25.49 -7.74 -4.35
N ARG A 237 26.73 -7.64 -4.88
CA ARG A 237 27.09 -8.24 -6.18
C ARG A 237 26.82 -9.75 -6.22
N LYS A 238 27.18 -10.46 -5.16
CA LYS A 238 26.92 -11.90 -5.07
C LYS A 238 25.42 -12.24 -5.13
N ILE A 239 24.55 -11.47 -4.46
CA ILE A 239 23.10 -11.69 -4.49
C ILE A 239 22.57 -11.49 -5.92
N LEU A 240 22.95 -10.40 -6.59
CA LEU A 240 22.55 -10.15 -7.97
C LEU A 240 23.04 -11.26 -8.91
N LEU A 241 24.29 -11.67 -8.76
CA LEU A 241 24.88 -12.77 -9.56
C LEU A 241 24.13 -14.09 -9.37
N ASP A 242 23.89 -14.49 -8.10
CA ASP A 242 23.27 -15.77 -7.77
C ASP A 242 21.79 -15.84 -8.19
N TYR A 243 21.05 -14.74 -8.08
CA TYR A 243 19.60 -14.72 -8.26
C TYR A 243 19.13 -14.12 -9.60
N HIS A 244 19.89 -13.20 -10.23
CA HIS A 244 19.48 -12.61 -11.50
C HIS A 244 20.15 -13.29 -12.68
N CYS A 245 21.43 -13.65 -12.56
CA CYS A 245 22.22 -14.21 -13.65
C CYS A 245 22.58 -15.69 -13.47
N GLY A 246 22.13 -16.33 -12.35
CA GLY A 246 22.36 -17.76 -12.11
C GLY A 246 23.83 -18.16 -11.90
N GLY A 247 24.70 -17.21 -11.51
CA GLY A 247 26.12 -17.41 -11.26
C GLY A 247 27.01 -17.12 -12.49
N ASP A 248 26.46 -16.61 -13.59
CA ASP A 248 27.23 -16.22 -14.77
C ASP A 248 27.83 -14.82 -14.58
N GLU A 249 29.14 -14.77 -14.32
CA GLU A 249 29.88 -13.51 -14.15
C GLU A 249 30.05 -12.71 -15.45
N SER A 250 29.81 -13.33 -16.61
CA SER A 250 29.92 -12.68 -17.91
C SER A 250 28.66 -11.91 -18.31
N ASP A 251 27.57 -12.05 -17.57
CA ASP A 251 26.31 -11.37 -17.84
C ASP A 251 26.41 -9.86 -17.48
N PRO A 252 26.25 -8.96 -18.46
CA PRO A 252 26.35 -7.52 -18.24
C PRO A 252 25.28 -6.95 -17.30
N LEU A 253 24.23 -7.71 -16.99
CA LEU A 253 23.14 -7.27 -16.13
C LEU A 253 23.61 -6.95 -14.72
N VAL A 254 24.54 -7.75 -14.15
CA VAL A 254 25.04 -7.51 -12.79
C VAL A 254 25.78 -6.19 -12.69
N ASP A 255 26.68 -5.92 -13.65
CA ASP A 255 27.44 -4.67 -13.66
C ASP A 255 26.55 -3.46 -13.90
N PHE A 256 25.53 -3.62 -14.74
CA PHE A 256 24.52 -2.60 -14.97
C PHE A 256 23.71 -2.28 -13.69
N GLU A 257 23.14 -3.30 -13.02
CA GLU A 257 22.37 -3.10 -11.80
C GLU A 257 23.24 -2.54 -10.65
N MET A 258 24.49 -2.99 -10.52
CA MET A 258 25.42 -2.44 -9.54
C MET A 258 25.71 -0.97 -9.80
N HIS A 259 25.97 -0.59 -11.05
CA HIS A 259 26.21 0.81 -11.41
C HIS A 259 24.97 1.68 -11.18
N GLU A 260 23.76 1.19 -11.51
CA GLU A 260 22.49 1.86 -11.23
C GLU A 260 22.32 2.12 -9.71
N ILE A 261 22.60 1.11 -8.88
CA ILE A 261 22.51 1.24 -7.43
C ILE A 261 23.53 2.24 -6.89
N GLU A 262 24.79 2.18 -7.32
CA GLU A 262 25.86 3.04 -6.84
C GLU A 262 25.65 4.49 -7.27
N SER A 263 25.29 4.74 -8.53
CA SER A 263 25.01 6.08 -9.03
C SER A 263 23.80 6.72 -8.35
N THR A 264 22.72 5.94 -8.13
CA THR A 264 21.54 6.43 -7.42
C THR A 264 21.87 6.80 -5.96
N LEU A 265 22.65 5.97 -5.27
CA LEU A 265 23.06 6.24 -3.89
C LEU A 265 24.04 7.42 -3.79
N ALA A 266 24.93 7.59 -4.77
CA ALA A 266 25.81 8.76 -4.84
C ALA A 266 25.00 10.05 -5.02
N PHE A 267 24.07 10.05 -5.95
CA PHE A 267 23.16 11.17 -6.18
C PHE A 267 22.31 11.52 -4.94
N GLU A 268 21.75 10.51 -4.24
CA GLU A 268 21.02 10.73 -2.99
C GLU A 268 21.91 11.34 -1.88
N ARG A 269 23.19 10.99 -1.82
CA ARG A 269 24.16 11.57 -0.87
C ARG A 269 24.53 13.01 -1.20
N GLU A 270 24.72 13.32 -2.48
CA GLU A 270 25.09 14.64 -2.96
C GLU A 270 23.97 15.67 -2.81
N GLN A 271 22.72 15.27 -3.11
CA GLN A 271 21.58 16.16 -2.93
C GLN A 271 21.32 16.55 -1.48
N GLY A 272 21.97 15.88 -0.54
CA GLY A 272 21.84 16.13 0.88
C GLY A 272 20.41 15.93 1.38
N ASN A 273 20.22 15.80 2.68
CA ASN A 273 18.90 15.77 3.30
C ASN A 273 18.26 17.17 3.23
N GLY A 274 17.76 17.57 2.05
CA GLY A 274 16.84 18.71 1.99
C GLY A 274 15.76 18.49 3.04
N GLY A 275 15.68 19.35 4.09
CA GLY A 275 14.76 19.14 5.21
C GLY A 275 13.32 18.93 4.76
N TRP A 276 12.43 18.63 5.68
CA TRP A 276 10.98 18.50 5.41
C TRP A 276 10.38 19.71 4.71
N THR A 277 11.03 20.88 4.83
CA THR A 277 10.68 22.12 4.14
C THR A 277 10.76 22.00 2.61
N ALA A 278 11.55 21.06 2.06
CA ALA A 278 11.64 20.80 0.62
C ALA A 278 10.27 20.43 0.01
N LEU A 279 9.39 19.79 0.78
CA LEU A 279 8.02 19.43 0.34
C LEU A 279 7.17 20.66 -0.05
N LEU A 280 7.46 21.82 0.53
CA LEU A 280 6.67 23.05 0.33
C LEU A 280 7.48 24.18 -0.35
N ARG A 281 8.76 23.96 -0.67
CA ARG A 281 9.67 24.98 -1.17
C ARG A 281 9.27 25.49 -2.55
N THR A 282 9.03 24.60 -3.51
CA THR A 282 8.67 24.96 -4.88
C THR A 282 7.16 24.82 -5.14
N LYS A 283 6.65 25.51 -6.18
CA LYS A 283 5.23 25.34 -6.62
C LYS A 283 4.94 23.90 -7.03
N GLY A 284 5.88 23.25 -7.72
CA GLY A 284 5.76 21.86 -8.14
C GLY A 284 5.72 20.90 -6.95
N ASN A 285 6.61 21.05 -5.96
CA ASN A 285 6.61 20.21 -4.76
C ASN A 285 5.35 20.41 -3.90
N ARG A 286 4.81 21.65 -3.81
CA ARG A 286 3.53 21.90 -3.15
C ARG A 286 2.38 21.17 -3.84
N TRP A 287 2.35 21.19 -5.18
CA TRP A 287 1.32 20.47 -5.93
C TRP A 287 1.47 18.95 -5.77
N ARG A 288 2.68 18.39 -5.87
CA ARG A 288 2.94 16.97 -5.59
C ARG A 288 2.50 16.58 -4.19
N THR A 289 2.88 17.36 -3.18
CA THR A 289 2.48 17.14 -1.78
C THR A 289 0.96 17.15 -1.62
N TRP A 290 0.27 18.09 -2.28
CA TRP A 290 -1.20 18.14 -2.28
C TRP A 290 -1.82 16.90 -2.92
N VAL A 291 -1.32 16.46 -4.09
CA VAL A 291 -1.82 15.26 -4.78
C VAL A 291 -1.64 14.02 -3.91
N VAL A 292 -0.45 13.84 -3.34
CA VAL A 292 -0.16 12.70 -2.45
C VAL A 292 -1.01 12.75 -1.18
N ALA A 293 -1.12 13.89 -0.53
CA ALA A 293 -1.89 14.04 0.70
C ALA A 293 -3.39 13.82 0.46
N SER A 294 -3.96 14.46 -0.56
CA SER A 294 -5.38 14.29 -0.89
C SER A 294 -5.69 12.87 -1.34
N CYS A 295 -4.82 12.22 -2.13
CA CYS A 295 -4.98 10.83 -2.55
C CYS A 295 -4.99 9.89 -1.34
N SER A 296 -4.07 10.09 -0.38
CA SER A 296 -4.00 9.29 0.85
C SER A 296 -5.27 9.39 1.68
N ILE A 297 -5.79 10.59 1.89
CA ILE A 297 -7.01 10.83 2.69
C ILE A 297 -8.25 10.32 1.96
N LEU A 298 -8.43 10.71 0.70
CA LEU A 298 -9.63 10.40 -0.06
C LEU A 298 -9.76 8.90 -0.36
N SER A 299 -8.66 8.18 -0.56
CA SER A 299 -8.70 6.71 -0.74
C SER A 299 -9.35 6.00 0.43
N GLN A 300 -9.25 6.52 1.65
CA GLN A 300 -9.82 5.92 2.84
C GLN A 300 -11.20 6.50 3.23
N ALA A 301 -11.44 7.77 2.88
CA ALA A 301 -12.64 8.50 3.29
C ALA A 301 -13.88 8.19 2.42
N THR A 302 -13.73 7.57 1.24
CA THR A 302 -14.83 7.24 0.32
C THR A 302 -15.68 6.02 0.75
N GLY A 303 -15.76 5.74 2.05
CA GLY A 303 -16.61 4.70 2.62
C GLY A 303 -15.97 3.31 2.71
N THR A 304 -14.75 3.12 2.21
CA THR A 304 -14.07 1.82 2.26
C THR A 304 -13.79 1.34 3.69
N THR A 305 -13.41 2.24 4.59
CA THR A 305 -13.19 1.93 6.01
C THR A 305 -14.49 1.54 6.71
N LEU A 306 -15.63 2.11 6.30
CA LEU A 306 -16.93 1.72 6.83
C LEU A 306 -17.24 0.26 6.48
N ILE A 307 -17.11 -0.11 5.21
CA ILE A 307 -17.35 -1.48 4.74
C ILE A 307 -16.29 -2.44 5.30
N GLY A 308 -15.03 -2.03 5.31
CA GLY A 308 -13.90 -2.86 5.72
C GLY A 308 -13.89 -3.25 7.20
N TYR A 309 -14.43 -2.41 8.09
CA TYR A 309 -14.36 -2.64 9.54
C TYR A 309 -15.72 -2.70 10.24
N TYR A 310 -16.81 -2.26 9.60
CA TYR A 310 -18.15 -2.11 10.24
C TYR A 310 -19.28 -2.70 9.40
N LEU A 311 -18.97 -3.64 8.49
CA LEU A 311 -19.97 -4.30 7.66
C LEU A 311 -21.10 -4.92 8.51
N VAL A 312 -20.75 -5.57 9.63
CA VAL A 312 -21.74 -6.20 10.54
C VAL A 312 -22.69 -5.15 11.14
N VAL A 313 -22.18 -3.98 11.52
CA VAL A 313 -23.02 -2.87 12.07
C VAL A 313 -23.99 -2.38 10.99
N VAL A 314 -23.49 -2.21 9.76
CA VAL A 314 -24.32 -1.81 8.60
C VAL A 314 -25.40 -2.84 8.31
N LEU A 315 -25.06 -4.14 8.26
CA LEU A 315 -25.99 -5.23 8.00
C LEU A 315 -27.03 -5.34 9.10
N THR A 316 -26.64 -5.18 10.36
CA THR A 316 -27.59 -5.16 11.49
C THR A 316 -28.56 -3.97 11.36
N GLY A 317 -28.08 -2.80 10.92
CA GLY A 317 -28.89 -1.61 10.69
C GLY A 317 -29.97 -1.76 9.62
N ILE A 318 -29.85 -2.71 8.70
CA ILE A 318 -30.84 -3.03 7.67
C ILE A 318 -31.60 -4.34 7.96
N GLY A 319 -31.54 -4.84 9.21
CA GLY A 319 -32.30 -6.01 9.65
C GLY A 319 -31.65 -7.37 9.40
N VAL A 320 -30.43 -7.44 8.86
CA VAL A 320 -29.68 -8.70 8.70
C VAL A 320 -28.92 -8.97 10.00
N THR A 321 -29.56 -9.67 10.93
CA THR A 321 -29.04 -9.94 12.29
C THR A 321 -28.45 -11.33 12.47
N ASN A 322 -28.68 -12.25 11.52
CA ASN A 322 -28.17 -13.61 11.61
C ASN A 322 -26.63 -13.64 11.41
N PRO A 323 -25.84 -14.09 12.42
CA PRO A 323 -24.39 -14.12 12.35
C PRO A 323 -23.82 -14.93 11.18
N ARG A 324 -24.48 -16.05 10.84
CA ARG A 324 -24.07 -16.89 9.70
C ARG A 324 -24.24 -16.15 8.38
N THR A 325 -25.37 -15.46 8.19
CA THR A 325 -25.64 -14.67 6.98
C THR A 325 -24.64 -13.50 6.88
N GLN A 326 -24.37 -12.79 7.97
CA GLN A 326 -23.37 -11.70 8.00
C GLN A 326 -21.98 -12.20 7.63
N SER A 327 -21.54 -13.34 8.16
CA SER A 327 -20.24 -13.93 7.85
C SER A 327 -20.15 -14.43 6.40
N ILE A 328 -21.23 -15.00 5.84
CA ILE A 328 -21.27 -15.39 4.42
C ILE A 328 -21.17 -14.15 3.52
N ILE A 329 -21.92 -13.08 3.82
CA ILE A 329 -21.86 -11.82 3.06
C ILE A 329 -20.43 -11.25 3.11
N ASN A 330 -19.78 -11.25 4.27
CA ASN A 330 -18.39 -10.80 4.40
C ASN A 330 -17.42 -11.67 3.56
N GLY A 331 -17.57 -13.00 3.59
CA GLY A 331 -16.77 -13.93 2.80
C GLY A 331 -16.97 -13.74 1.28
N CYS A 332 -18.21 -13.58 0.83
CA CYS A 332 -18.51 -13.31 -0.58
C CYS A 332 -17.99 -11.93 -1.02
N LEU A 333 -18.08 -10.92 -0.15
CA LEU A 333 -17.58 -9.57 -0.43
C LEU A 333 -16.06 -9.55 -0.60
N THR A 334 -15.31 -10.23 0.28
CA THR A 334 -13.84 -10.31 0.17
C THR A 334 -13.42 -11.08 -1.08
N LEU A 335 -14.13 -12.15 -1.47
CA LEU A 335 -13.90 -12.86 -2.72
C LEU A 335 -14.16 -11.96 -3.94
N SER A 336 -15.29 -11.26 -3.94
CA SER A 336 -15.63 -10.28 -4.99
C SER A 336 -14.54 -9.22 -5.14
N ASN A 337 -14.11 -8.61 -4.03
CA ASN A 337 -13.06 -7.60 -4.03
C ASN A 337 -11.73 -8.15 -4.57
N MET A 338 -11.38 -9.40 -4.25
CA MET A 338 -10.19 -10.06 -4.78
C MET A 338 -10.26 -10.18 -6.31
N LEU A 339 -11.38 -10.65 -6.85
CA LEU A 339 -11.57 -10.80 -8.30
C LEU A 339 -11.51 -9.44 -9.02
N PHE A 340 -12.18 -8.41 -8.47
CA PHE A 340 -12.16 -7.07 -9.03
C PHE A 340 -10.80 -6.38 -8.90
N ALA A 341 -10.02 -6.66 -7.87
CA ALA A 341 -8.66 -6.16 -7.74
C ALA A 341 -7.71 -6.76 -8.80
N PHE A 342 -7.81 -8.07 -9.08
CA PHE A 342 -7.07 -8.70 -10.18
C PHE A 342 -7.47 -8.10 -11.54
N TRP A 343 -8.77 -7.94 -11.78
CA TRP A 343 -9.26 -7.32 -13.01
C TRP A 343 -8.78 -5.87 -13.14
N GLY A 344 -8.82 -5.11 -12.06
CA GLY A 344 -8.32 -3.74 -12.01
C GLY A 344 -6.84 -3.64 -12.35
N ALA A 345 -6.01 -4.51 -11.81
CA ALA A 345 -4.59 -4.58 -12.12
C ALA A 345 -4.30 -4.80 -13.62
N TYR A 346 -5.16 -5.58 -14.30
CA TYR A 346 -5.03 -5.79 -15.76
C TYR A 346 -5.49 -4.58 -16.57
N VAL A 347 -6.49 -3.86 -16.11
CA VAL A 347 -7.16 -2.77 -16.86
C VAL A 347 -6.45 -1.43 -16.71
N ILE A 348 -5.76 -1.20 -15.57
CA ILE A 348 -5.17 0.09 -15.18
C ILE A 348 -4.18 0.65 -16.21
N ASP A 349 -3.37 -0.21 -16.84
CA ASP A 349 -2.37 0.20 -17.83
C ASP A 349 -2.99 0.57 -19.18
N LYS A 350 -4.22 0.13 -19.44
CA LYS A 350 -4.94 0.39 -20.70
C LYS A 350 -5.74 1.68 -20.65
N PHE A 351 -6.42 1.96 -19.53
CA PHE A 351 -7.35 3.08 -19.41
C PHE A 351 -6.73 4.36 -18.85
N GLY A 352 -5.62 4.25 -18.12
CA GLY A 352 -4.98 5.38 -17.46
C GLY A 352 -5.46 5.61 -16.03
N ARG A 353 -4.58 6.19 -15.20
CA ARG A 353 -4.77 6.28 -13.75
C ARG A 353 -5.89 7.24 -13.37
N ARG A 354 -5.86 8.47 -13.89
CA ARG A 354 -6.86 9.51 -13.59
C ARG A 354 -8.26 9.12 -14.06
N ARG A 355 -8.37 8.56 -15.27
CA ARG A 355 -9.67 8.12 -15.82
C ARG A 355 -10.28 7.02 -14.96
N MET A 356 -9.48 6.05 -14.52
CA MET A 356 -9.94 4.98 -13.63
C MET A 356 -10.40 5.51 -12.27
N MET A 357 -9.69 6.48 -11.67
CA MET A 357 -10.14 7.12 -10.42
C MET A 357 -11.50 7.82 -10.58
N LEU A 358 -11.68 8.58 -11.65
CA LEU A 358 -12.95 9.27 -11.92
C LEU A 358 -14.10 8.29 -12.18
N THR A 359 -13.88 7.24 -12.98
CA THR A 359 -14.90 6.20 -13.21
C THR A 359 -15.25 5.45 -11.96
N SER A 360 -14.25 5.14 -11.10
CA SER A 360 -14.49 4.51 -9.81
C SER A 360 -15.32 5.38 -8.88
N LEU A 361 -14.97 6.66 -8.72
CA LEU A 361 -15.73 7.58 -7.87
C LEU A 361 -17.17 7.78 -8.39
N THR A 362 -17.34 7.90 -9.70
CA THR A 362 -18.67 8.00 -10.32
C THR A 362 -19.51 6.74 -10.08
N GLY A 363 -18.91 5.55 -10.27
CA GLY A 363 -19.58 4.28 -10.04
C GLY A 363 -19.89 4.04 -8.56
N GLN A 364 -18.95 4.36 -7.64
CA GLN A 364 -19.21 4.32 -6.21
C GLN A 364 -20.37 5.24 -5.83
N LEU A 365 -20.43 6.46 -6.36
CA LEU A 365 -21.49 7.43 -6.03
C LEU A 365 -22.84 7.01 -6.62
N ILE A 366 -22.92 6.89 -7.96
CA ILE A 366 -24.20 6.75 -8.67
C ILE A 366 -24.76 5.33 -8.55
N CYS A 367 -23.91 4.32 -8.70
CA CYS A 367 -24.35 2.91 -8.66
C CYS A 367 -24.24 2.27 -7.26
N GLY A 368 -23.47 2.87 -6.35
CA GLY A 368 -23.23 2.34 -5.03
C GLY A 368 -23.92 3.16 -3.93
N PHE A 369 -23.29 4.23 -3.47
CA PHE A 369 -23.66 4.91 -2.23
C PHE A 369 -24.98 5.68 -2.28
N ILE A 370 -25.33 6.40 -3.36
CA ILE A 370 -26.65 7.07 -3.47
C ILE A 370 -27.81 6.08 -3.35
N PRO A 371 -27.86 4.97 -4.12
CA PRO A 371 -28.90 3.96 -3.96
C PRO A 371 -28.88 3.29 -2.58
N TRP A 372 -27.68 3.06 -2.01
CA TRP A 372 -27.54 2.53 -0.65
C TRP A 372 -28.17 3.48 0.37
N THR A 373 -27.87 4.78 0.32
CA THR A 373 -28.43 5.81 1.22
C THR A 373 -29.95 5.84 1.10
N ILE A 374 -30.50 5.85 -0.12
CA ILE A 374 -31.96 5.85 -0.36
C ILE A 374 -32.60 4.58 0.20
N CYS A 375 -32.06 3.41 -0.08
CA CYS A 375 -32.61 2.14 0.39
C CYS A 375 -32.53 2.00 1.92
N SER A 376 -31.44 2.49 2.54
CA SER A 376 -31.32 2.51 4.00
C SER A 376 -32.34 3.47 4.65
N ALA A 377 -32.61 4.61 4.03
CA ALA A 377 -33.66 5.53 4.47
C ALA A 377 -35.04 4.89 4.37
N LEU A 378 -35.38 4.27 3.24
CA LEU A 378 -36.64 3.57 2.99
C LEU A 378 -36.84 2.42 4.00
N TYR A 379 -35.80 1.64 4.28
CA TYR A 379 -35.86 0.59 5.28
C TYR A 379 -36.18 1.16 6.67
N THR A 380 -35.48 2.22 7.08
CA THR A 380 -35.63 2.79 8.42
C THR A 380 -36.98 3.51 8.60
N GLN A 381 -37.52 4.15 7.55
CA GLN A 381 -38.75 4.96 7.63
C GLN A 381 -40.02 4.13 7.38
N SER A 382 -39.99 3.18 6.44
CA SER A 382 -41.17 2.41 6.03
C SER A 382 -41.14 0.95 6.44
N GLY A 383 -40.04 0.46 7.03
CA GLY A 383 -39.89 -0.97 7.36
C GLY A 383 -39.78 -1.89 6.14
N ASN A 384 -39.46 -1.35 4.96
CA ASN A 384 -39.41 -2.12 3.71
C ASN A 384 -38.19 -3.05 3.69
N HIS A 385 -38.42 -4.33 3.99
CA HIS A 385 -37.37 -5.36 4.00
C HIS A 385 -36.67 -5.55 2.64
N SER A 386 -37.40 -5.38 1.52
CA SER A 386 -36.81 -5.47 0.18
C SER A 386 -35.77 -4.37 -0.06
N ALA A 387 -36.03 -3.16 0.45
CA ALA A 387 -35.04 -2.06 0.39
C ALA A 387 -33.81 -2.40 1.24
N GLY A 388 -33.97 -2.99 2.43
CA GLY A 388 -32.85 -3.47 3.25
C GLY A 388 -31.98 -4.51 2.52
N HIS A 389 -32.59 -5.48 1.84
CA HIS A 389 -31.83 -6.46 1.06
C HIS A 389 -31.12 -5.84 -0.15
N ALA A 390 -31.72 -4.83 -0.80
CA ALA A 390 -31.08 -4.12 -1.92
C ALA A 390 -29.78 -3.42 -1.51
N VAL A 391 -29.66 -2.93 -0.26
CA VAL A 391 -28.42 -2.33 0.28
C VAL A 391 -27.24 -3.29 0.15
N ILE A 392 -27.44 -4.60 0.33
CA ILE A 392 -26.37 -5.59 0.20
C ILE A 392 -25.78 -5.55 -1.21
N ALA A 393 -26.62 -5.50 -2.25
CA ALA A 393 -26.15 -5.42 -3.63
C ALA A 393 -25.34 -4.12 -3.88
N PHE A 394 -25.79 -2.99 -3.31
CA PHE A 394 -25.08 -1.71 -3.46
C PHE A 394 -23.75 -1.67 -2.70
N ILE A 395 -23.62 -2.39 -1.58
CA ILE A 395 -22.34 -2.61 -0.89
C ILE A 395 -21.36 -3.33 -1.81
N PHE A 396 -21.79 -4.42 -2.47
CA PHE A 396 -20.94 -5.16 -3.41
C PHE A 396 -20.53 -4.30 -4.60
N ILE A 397 -21.45 -3.56 -5.20
CA ILE A 397 -21.19 -2.68 -6.34
C ILE A 397 -20.17 -1.58 -5.94
N SER A 398 -20.41 -0.89 -4.82
CA SER A 398 -19.49 0.14 -4.33
C SER A 398 -18.10 -0.40 -4.06
N SER A 399 -18.00 -1.55 -3.39
CA SER A 399 -16.73 -2.22 -3.10
C SER A 399 -16.00 -2.66 -4.36
N ALA A 400 -16.72 -3.14 -5.38
CA ALA A 400 -16.16 -3.56 -6.66
C ALA A 400 -15.48 -2.38 -7.39
N PHE A 401 -16.14 -1.23 -7.46
CA PHE A 401 -15.55 -0.01 -8.05
C PHE A 401 -14.31 0.44 -7.27
N TYR A 402 -14.34 0.36 -5.95
CA TYR A 402 -13.18 0.68 -5.11
C TYR A 402 -12.03 -0.30 -5.34
N ALA A 403 -12.28 -1.60 -5.27
CA ALA A 403 -11.27 -2.65 -5.39
C ALA A 403 -10.58 -2.64 -6.76
N THR A 404 -11.33 -2.34 -7.83
CA THR A 404 -10.81 -2.25 -9.20
C THR A 404 -9.75 -1.15 -9.33
N THR A 405 -9.83 -0.08 -8.55
CA THR A 405 -9.05 1.14 -8.80
C THR A 405 -8.12 1.49 -7.65
N TRP A 406 -8.68 1.85 -6.49
CA TRP A 406 -7.93 2.51 -5.42
C TRP A 406 -6.85 1.64 -4.80
N ASN A 407 -7.09 0.33 -4.68
CA ASN A 407 -6.12 -0.57 -4.07
C ASN A 407 -4.81 -0.69 -4.87
N GLY A 408 -4.91 -0.72 -6.20
CA GLY A 408 -3.74 -0.79 -7.08
C GLY A 408 -3.10 0.57 -7.38
N ILE A 409 -3.93 1.61 -7.53
CA ILE A 409 -3.48 2.95 -7.96
C ILE A 409 -2.81 3.72 -6.82
N LEU A 410 -3.28 3.61 -5.59
CA LEU A 410 -2.84 4.47 -4.48
C LEU A 410 -1.32 4.60 -4.40
N THR A 411 -0.61 3.50 -4.33
CA THR A 411 0.86 3.52 -4.21
C THR A 411 1.53 3.81 -5.55
N GLY A 412 1.06 3.20 -6.65
CA GLY A 412 1.66 3.36 -7.97
C GLY A 412 1.58 4.80 -8.48
N TYR A 413 0.39 5.38 -8.46
CA TYR A 413 0.16 6.74 -8.93
C TYR A 413 0.91 7.79 -8.10
N THR A 414 0.89 7.64 -6.78
CA THR A 414 1.59 8.60 -5.92
C THR A 414 3.11 8.58 -6.17
N VAL A 415 3.69 7.39 -6.36
CA VAL A 415 5.13 7.24 -6.69
C VAL A 415 5.45 7.83 -8.06
N GLU A 416 4.57 7.67 -9.06
CA GLU A 416 4.70 8.30 -10.40
C GLU A 416 4.69 9.84 -10.33
N CYS A 417 3.96 10.43 -9.38
CA CYS A 417 3.92 11.89 -9.18
C CYS A 417 5.10 12.45 -8.39
N MET A 418 5.89 11.60 -7.71
CA MET A 418 6.97 12.04 -6.83
C MET A 418 8.27 12.28 -7.60
N SER A 419 8.89 13.46 -7.41
CA SER A 419 10.28 13.70 -7.84
C SER A 419 11.28 13.02 -6.92
N TYR A 420 12.45 12.72 -7.44
CA TYR A 420 13.50 11.98 -6.70
C TYR A 420 13.90 12.65 -5.39
N ASP A 421 14.06 13.97 -5.37
CA ASP A 421 14.51 14.78 -4.23
C ASP A 421 13.58 14.74 -3.01
N VAL A 422 12.26 14.56 -3.23
CA VAL A 422 11.26 14.52 -2.15
C VAL A 422 10.56 13.17 -1.98
N ARG A 423 10.89 12.16 -2.82
CA ARG A 423 10.19 10.87 -2.88
C ARG A 423 10.12 10.15 -1.53
N SER A 424 11.24 10.01 -0.84
CA SER A 424 11.29 9.31 0.45
C SER A 424 10.39 9.97 1.51
N LYS A 425 10.39 11.31 1.55
CA LYS A 425 9.57 12.09 2.49
C LYS A 425 8.08 12.00 2.15
N LEU A 426 7.74 12.06 0.85
CA LEU A 426 6.37 11.93 0.39
C LEU A 426 5.79 10.54 0.67
N ILE A 427 6.58 9.46 0.54
CA ILE A 427 6.16 8.10 0.90
C ILE A 427 5.86 8.01 2.40
N VAL A 428 6.70 8.58 3.25
CA VAL A 428 6.45 8.62 4.71
C VAL A 428 5.18 9.42 5.00
N THR A 429 5.03 10.59 4.36
CA THR A 429 3.82 11.43 4.48
C THR A 429 2.57 10.68 4.04
N GLN A 430 2.63 9.97 2.92
CA GLN A 430 1.54 9.14 2.42
C GLN A 430 1.13 8.09 3.46
N ASN A 431 2.08 7.31 3.96
CA ASN A 431 1.80 6.25 4.94
C ASN A 431 1.22 6.84 6.23
N PHE A 432 1.77 7.94 6.71
CA PHE A 432 1.26 8.64 7.90
C PHE A 432 -0.18 9.11 7.70
N LEU A 433 -0.50 9.71 6.56
CA LEU A 433 -1.85 10.21 6.26
C LEU A 433 -2.85 9.08 6.03
N VAL A 434 -2.46 7.99 5.35
CA VAL A 434 -3.32 6.80 5.18
C VAL A 434 -3.67 6.22 6.54
N GLN A 435 -2.68 5.93 7.38
CA GLN A 435 -2.90 5.32 8.69
C GLN A 435 -3.62 6.26 9.65
N GLY A 436 -3.30 7.56 9.62
CA GLY A 436 -4.02 8.58 10.40
C GLY A 436 -5.49 8.69 10.02
N THR A 437 -5.79 8.66 8.72
CA THR A 437 -7.18 8.69 8.21
C THR A 437 -7.94 7.42 8.59
N ILE A 438 -7.35 6.24 8.42
CA ILE A 438 -7.95 4.97 8.87
C ILE A 438 -8.25 5.03 10.36
N THR A 439 -7.31 5.51 11.18
CA THR A 439 -7.48 5.64 12.63
C THR A 439 -8.65 6.54 13.00
N GLY A 440 -8.70 7.74 12.41
CA GLY A 440 -9.76 8.70 12.64
C GLY A 440 -11.13 8.17 12.22
N LEU A 441 -11.22 7.56 11.03
CA LEU A 441 -12.46 7.00 10.52
C LEU A 441 -12.90 5.75 11.29
N ASN A 442 -11.98 4.92 11.76
CA ASN A 442 -12.31 3.77 12.59
C ASN A 442 -12.93 4.18 13.94
N TYR A 443 -12.58 5.34 14.46
CA TYR A 443 -13.26 5.89 15.65
C TYR A 443 -14.57 6.60 15.26
N LEU A 444 -14.57 7.38 14.19
CA LEU A 444 -15.73 8.19 13.78
C LEU A 444 -16.91 7.34 13.29
N ASN A 445 -16.66 6.33 12.45
CA ASN A 445 -17.70 5.53 11.80
C ASN A 445 -18.72 4.93 12.77
N PRO A 446 -18.32 4.17 13.83
CA PRO A 446 -19.30 3.56 14.72
C PRO A 446 -20.00 4.58 15.62
N VAL A 447 -19.34 5.69 15.95
CA VAL A 447 -19.96 6.79 16.70
C VAL A 447 -21.01 7.48 15.85
N ALA A 448 -20.70 7.77 14.60
CA ALA A 448 -21.62 8.40 13.66
C ALA A 448 -22.82 7.47 13.35
N LEU A 449 -22.58 6.19 13.06
CA LEU A 449 -23.66 5.23 12.84
C LEU A 449 -24.59 5.09 14.04
N LYS A 450 -24.05 5.11 15.27
CA LYS A 450 -24.85 5.04 16.48
C LYS A 450 -25.73 6.28 16.69
N ASN A 451 -25.18 7.48 16.41
CA ASN A 451 -25.86 8.73 16.74
C ASN A 451 -26.83 9.22 15.65
N VAL A 452 -26.44 9.09 14.36
CA VAL A 452 -27.21 9.62 13.21
C VAL A 452 -27.75 8.53 12.27
N GLY A 453 -27.38 7.28 12.49
CA GLY A 453 -27.85 6.13 11.69
C GLY A 453 -27.57 6.28 10.18
N TRP A 454 -28.56 5.98 9.35
CA TRP A 454 -28.45 6.03 7.89
C TRP A 454 -28.07 7.41 7.31
N LYS A 455 -28.39 8.51 8.05
CA LYS A 455 -28.03 9.87 7.61
C LYS A 455 -26.52 10.07 7.48
N TYR A 456 -25.70 9.22 8.13
CA TYR A 456 -24.25 9.24 7.98
C TYR A 456 -23.81 8.93 6.54
N TYR A 457 -24.55 8.12 5.80
CA TYR A 457 -24.21 7.79 4.41
C TYR A 457 -24.29 9.02 3.50
N ILE A 458 -25.16 10.01 3.80
CA ILE A 458 -25.22 11.30 3.08
C ILE A 458 -23.88 12.05 3.19
N ALA A 459 -23.23 12.00 4.36
CA ALA A 459 -21.91 12.59 4.53
C ALA A 459 -20.84 11.89 3.67
N ILE A 460 -20.94 10.56 3.53
CA ILE A 460 -20.04 9.79 2.65
C ILE A 460 -20.30 10.15 1.19
N ASP A 461 -21.57 10.27 0.77
CA ASP A 461 -21.94 10.74 -0.58
C ASP A 461 -21.29 12.10 -0.89
N ALA A 462 -21.37 13.04 0.04
CA ALA A 462 -20.75 14.37 -0.10
C ALA A 462 -19.21 14.29 -0.19
N ILE A 463 -18.58 13.39 0.59
CA ILE A 463 -17.13 13.17 0.51
C ILE A 463 -16.73 12.58 -0.85
N ILE A 464 -17.50 11.64 -1.41
CA ILE A 464 -17.22 11.06 -2.73
C ILE A 464 -17.36 12.15 -3.83
N VAL A 465 -18.35 13.04 -3.75
CA VAL A 465 -18.49 14.20 -4.65
C VAL A 465 -17.28 15.12 -4.52
N LEU A 466 -16.85 15.44 -3.30
CA LEU A 466 -15.65 16.24 -3.07
C LEU A 466 -14.41 15.57 -3.64
N ALA A 467 -14.26 14.25 -3.45
CA ALA A 467 -13.17 13.48 -4.02
C ALA A 467 -13.16 13.54 -5.55
N PHE A 468 -14.33 13.41 -6.19
CA PHE A 468 -14.45 13.56 -7.64
C PHE A 468 -14.00 14.95 -8.11
N ILE A 469 -14.42 16.02 -7.45
CA ILE A 469 -14.03 17.39 -7.77
C ILE A 469 -12.51 17.56 -7.62
N VAL A 470 -11.92 17.10 -6.51
CA VAL A 470 -10.48 17.19 -6.26
C VAL A 470 -9.70 16.43 -7.33
N VAL A 471 -10.06 15.17 -7.63
CA VAL A 471 -9.38 14.36 -8.64
C VAL A 471 -9.52 15.01 -10.04
N TYR A 472 -10.69 15.53 -10.36
CA TYR A 472 -10.93 16.16 -11.66
C TYR A 472 -10.05 17.40 -11.90
N PHE A 473 -9.91 18.28 -10.91
CA PHE A 473 -9.19 19.55 -11.08
C PHE A 473 -7.69 19.47 -10.75
N THR A 474 -7.26 18.55 -9.88
CA THR A 474 -5.89 18.62 -9.36
C THR A 474 -4.99 17.46 -9.77
N TYR A 475 -5.54 16.31 -10.24
CA TYR A 475 -4.74 15.15 -10.56
C TYR A 475 -4.35 15.12 -12.04
N PRO A 476 -3.04 15.09 -12.38
CA PRO A 476 -2.60 14.88 -13.75
C PRO A 476 -2.75 13.41 -14.16
N GLU A 477 -2.85 13.16 -15.47
CA GLU A 477 -2.75 11.81 -16.01
C GLU A 477 -1.26 11.43 -16.15
N THR A 478 -0.88 10.28 -15.60
CA THR A 478 0.51 9.81 -15.62
C THR A 478 0.72 8.57 -16.50
N SER A 479 -0.37 8.04 -17.06
CA SER A 479 -0.32 6.83 -17.89
C SER A 479 0.48 7.04 -19.17
N LYS A 480 1.43 6.13 -19.44
CA LYS A 480 2.26 6.14 -20.67
C LYS A 480 3.14 7.39 -20.84
N ILE A 481 3.42 8.07 -19.76
CA ILE A 481 4.26 9.27 -19.70
C ILE A 481 5.53 8.92 -18.92
N THR A 482 6.69 9.38 -19.37
CA THR A 482 7.97 9.17 -18.66
C THR A 482 8.01 9.99 -17.36
N LEU A 483 8.87 9.62 -16.41
CA LEU A 483 9.01 10.37 -15.15
C LEU A 483 9.49 11.80 -15.38
N GLU A 484 10.31 12.02 -16.42
CA GLU A 484 10.80 13.34 -16.84
C GLU A 484 9.63 14.18 -17.38
N GLU A 485 8.77 13.61 -18.20
CA GLU A 485 7.58 14.30 -18.72
C GLU A 485 6.59 14.61 -17.59
N VAL A 486 6.40 13.69 -16.63
CA VAL A 486 5.59 13.97 -15.43
C VAL A 486 6.20 15.14 -14.64
N SER A 487 7.53 15.22 -14.51
CA SER A 487 8.20 16.34 -13.88
C SER A 487 7.93 17.67 -14.61
N THR A 488 7.84 17.66 -15.94
CA THR A 488 7.48 18.88 -16.70
C THR A 488 6.09 19.39 -16.42
N ILE A 489 5.14 18.50 -16.08
CA ILE A 489 3.76 18.88 -15.71
C ILE A 489 3.78 19.68 -14.40
N PHE A 490 4.55 19.25 -13.41
CA PHE A 490 4.58 19.87 -12.08
C PHE A 490 5.47 21.12 -12.00
N ASP A 491 6.65 21.07 -12.62
CA ASP A 491 7.69 22.11 -12.45
C ASP A 491 7.78 23.06 -13.66
N GLY A 492 7.09 22.72 -14.78
CA GLY A 492 7.15 23.47 -16.02
C GLY A 492 8.38 23.12 -16.88
N LYS A 493 8.27 23.40 -18.19
CA LYS A 493 9.29 23.01 -19.19
C LYS A 493 10.67 23.67 -18.95
N HIS A 494 10.71 24.88 -18.45
CA HIS A 494 11.98 25.60 -18.21
C HIS A 494 12.74 25.07 -17.01
N ALA A 495 12.05 24.74 -15.91
CA ALA A 495 12.68 24.20 -14.72
C ALA A 495 13.33 22.82 -14.97
N VAL A 496 12.65 21.99 -15.75
CA VAL A 496 13.17 20.65 -16.09
C VAL A 496 14.36 20.73 -17.04
N LYS A 497 14.33 21.67 -18.03
CA LYS A 497 15.46 21.88 -18.94
C LYS A 497 16.71 22.34 -18.19
N ASN A 498 16.56 23.21 -17.19
CA ASN A 498 17.66 23.66 -16.36
C ASN A 498 18.18 22.52 -15.47
N ALA A 499 17.30 21.71 -14.88
CA ALA A 499 17.72 20.57 -14.07
C ALA A 499 18.46 19.49 -14.90
N LEU A 500 17.99 19.19 -16.11
CA LEU A 500 18.69 18.29 -17.03
C LEU A 500 20.03 18.85 -17.50
N PHE A 501 20.12 20.14 -17.71
CA PHE A 501 21.38 20.80 -18.06
C PHE A 501 22.37 20.75 -16.90
N GLU A 502 21.93 21.05 -15.67
CA GLU A 502 22.75 20.92 -14.45
C GLU A 502 23.22 19.46 -14.25
N GLU A 503 22.34 18.47 -14.49
CA GLU A 503 22.68 17.05 -14.38
C GLU A 503 23.72 16.65 -15.44
N GLN A 504 23.60 17.13 -16.67
CA GLN A 504 24.60 16.91 -17.74
C GLN A 504 25.95 17.55 -17.41
N VAL A 505 25.95 18.77 -16.91
CA VAL A 505 27.19 19.50 -16.52
C VAL A 505 27.88 18.78 -15.35
N VAL A 506 27.12 18.32 -14.35
CA VAL A 506 27.67 17.55 -13.22
C VAL A 506 28.26 16.23 -13.71
N MET A 507 27.58 15.50 -14.59
CA MET A 507 28.06 14.23 -15.16
C MET A 507 29.31 14.44 -16.03
N GLU A 508 29.37 15.51 -16.83
CA GLU A 508 30.58 15.86 -17.60
C GLU A 508 31.75 16.30 -16.70
N GLY A 509 31.46 17.01 -15.59
CA GLY A 509 32.47 17.40 -14.60
C GLY A 509 33.08 16.21 -13.88
N ILE A 510 32.26 15.25 -13.48
CA ILE A 510 32.70 13.98 -12.86
C ILE A 510 33.55 13.16 -13.85
N SER A 511 33.13 13.09 -15.12
CA SER A 511 33.85 12.38 -16.19
C SER A 511 35.23 13.02 -16.47
N LYS A 512 35.39 14.31 -16.26
CA LYS A 512 36.66 15.03 -16.49
C LYS A 512 37.56 15.14 -15.24
N GLY A 513 37.09 14.66 -14.08
CA GLY A 513 37.87 14.68 -12.82
C GLY A 513 38.16 16.10 -12.28
N ASP A 514 37.31 17.08 -12.62
CA ASP A 514 37.54 18.48 -12.31
C ASP A 514 36.52 19.01 -11.27
N ASP A 515 36.74 18.64 -10.00
CA ASP A 515 35.90 19.05 -8.86
C ASP A 515 35.73 20.57 -8.67
N LYS A 516 36.65 21.36 -9.21
CA LYS A 516 36.62 22.84 -9.08
C LYS A 516 35.70 23.50 -10.12
N ALA A 517 35.61 22.96 -11.33
CA ALA A 517 34.75 23.48 -12.38
C ALA A 517 33.26 23.35 -11.99
N VAL A 518 32.90 22.22 -11.34
CA VAL A 518 31.53 21.93 -10.86
C VAL A 518 31.08 22.92 -9.77
N MET A 519 32.02 23.39 -8.92
CA MET A 519 31.71 24.34 -7.82
C MET A 519 31.56 25.79 -8.28
N VAL A 520 32.27 26.20 -9.34
CA VAL A 520 32.22 27.57 -9.85
C VAL A 520 30.92 27.81 -10.64
N GLU A 521 30.54 26.90 -11.52
CA GLU A 521 29.32 27.00 -12.32
C GLU A 521 28.06 26.97 -11.47
N ARG A 522 28.03 26.20 -10.36
CA ARG A 522 26.95 26.24 -9.35
C ARG A 522 26.74 27.62 -8.71
N ARG A 523 27.78 28.43 -8.57
CA ARG A 523 27.65 29.78 -8.02
C ARG A 523 27.09 30.78 -9.02
N GLU A 524 27.38 30.63 -10.30
CA GLU A 524 26.88 31.54 -11.34
C GLU A 524 25.39 31.31 -11.64
N VAL A 525 24.91 30.03 -11.64
CA VAL A 525 23.48 29.69 -11.88
C VAL A 525 22.60 30.03 -10.66
N SER A 526 23.15 30.09 -9.44
CA SER A 526 22.40 30.48 -8.23
C SER A 526 22.31 32.01 -8.00
N GLY A 527 22.99 32.80 -8.80
CA GLY A 527 23.04 34.25 -8.66
C GLY A 527 22.00 35.04 -9.47
N ASP A 528 21.26 34.38 -10.38
CA ASP A 528 20.29 35.04 -11.28
C ASP A 528 18.83 34.62 -11.02
N VAL A 529 18.42 34.36 -9.75
CA VAL A 529 17.03 34.17 -9.37
C VAL A 529 16.62 35.06 -8.22
#